data_42fc21b3fef33d307f0fe9aba5660f2b
#
_entry.id   42fc21b3fef33d307f0fe9aba5660f2b
#
_cell.length_a   1.000
_cell.length_b   1.000
_cell.length_c   1.000
_cell.angle_alpha   90.00
_cell.angle_beta   90.00
_cell.angle_gamma   90.00
#
_symmetry.space_group_name_H-M   'P 1'
#
loop_
_entity.id
_entity.type
_entity.pdbx_description
1 polymer ?
#
loop_
_entity_poly.entity_id
_entity_poly.type
_entity_poly.pdbx_seq_one_letter_code
_entity_poly.pdbx_strand_id
1 'polypeptide(L)'
;MKKFLFSVAILATSFAFGQITLEHSFPSSETVFAYTNGGEMFYVSKTSDNKLKIYNADYSLNKIINVPIPANYKLLFGGYDYDGTPFPISKNIFNMDNKYEFMIEAYYYDNATSTNHTKLLLINEDGQLLKDFHPNDGVVNYGEKYMIFHDAIVNKNKLIVSNWLNGNSMDQFDIYLLPTSALTLKEIQTNGKLTAFPIPTKSTLKIQNPNNNSNIVEVFDTTGKLVLTKNFSKNEDLIILNVENLMKGLYFYKVGELSAKF
;
A
#
# COMPACT_ATOMS: atom_id res chain seq x y z
N MET A 1 -23.31 70.36 -17.54
CA MET A 1 -23.28 69.02 -18.13
C MET A 1 -22.28 68.15 -17.36
N LYS A 2 -22.74 67.26 -16.49
CA LYS A 2 -21.88 66.33 -15.70
C LYS A 2 -21.77 65.08 -16.47
N LYS A 3 -20.54 64.70 -16.86
CA LYS A 3 -20.23 63.41 -17.50
C LYS A 3 -20.11 62.36 -16.42
N PHE A 4 -21.01 61.35 -16.36
CA PHE A 4 -20.91 60.19 -15.58
C PHE A 4 -19.97 59.19 -16.29
N LEU A 5 -18.81 58.90 -15.69
CA LEU A 5 -17.94 57.81 -16.10
C LEU A 5 -18.43 56.55 -15.39
N PHE A 6 -19.01 55.64 -16.14
CA PHE A 6 -19.28 54.28 -15.68
C PHE A 6 -18.00 53.48 -15.79
N SER A 7 -17.35 53.22 -14.64
CA SER A 7 -16.27 52.22 -14.56
C SER A 7 -16.91 50.84 -14.46
N VAL A 8 -16.90 50.09 -15.55
CA VAL A 8 -17.22 48.65 -15.55
C VAL A 8 -16.05 47.92 -14.95
N ALA A 9 -16.15 47.56 -13.66
CA ALA A 9 -15.24 46.59 -13.05
C ALA A 9 -15.57 45.20 -13.58
N ILE A 10 -14.81 44.71 -14.52
CA ILE A 10 -14.83 43.31 -14.93
C ILE A 10 -14.24 42.52 -13.78
N LEU A 11 -15.09 41.92 -12.95
CA LEU A 11 -14.70 40.86 -12.02
C LEU A 11 -14.30 39.64 -12.86
N ALA A 12 -13.03 39.52 -13.17
CA ALA A 12 -12.46 38.28 -13.63
C ALA A 12 -12.49 37.29 -12.46
N THR A 13 -13.59 36.57 -12.32
CA THR A 13 -13.61 35.35 -11.49
C THR A 13 -12.70 34.34 -12.17
N SER A 14 -11.44 34.33 -11.77
CA SER A 14 -10.55 33.23 -12.06
C SER A 14 -11.12 32.01 -11.36
N PHE A 15 -11.88 31.20 -12.07
CA PHE A 15 -12.16 29.82 -11.63
C PHE A 15 -10.83 29.13 -11.61
N ALA A 16 -10.24 28.96 -10.43
CA ALA A 16 -9.11 28.10 -10.21
C ALA A 16 -9.59 26.65 -10.35
N PHE A 17 -9.83 26.20 -11.57
CA PHE A 17 -9.90 24.78 -11.86
C PHE A 17 -8.49 24.26 -11.61
N GLY A 18 -8.34 23.31 -10.68
CA GLY A 18 -7.08 22.63 -10.49
C GLY A 18 -6.60 22.12 -11.85
N GLN A 19 -5.57 22.73 -12.41
CA GLN A 19 -5.02 22.29 -13.68
C GLN A 19 -4.23 21.02 -13.43
N ILE A 20 -4.60 19.95 -14.12
CA ILE A 20 -3.75 18.75 -14.18
C ILE A 20 -2.57 19.10 -15.07
N THR A 21 -1.38 19.12 -14.49
CA THR A 21 -0.14 19.39 -15.19
C THR A 21 0.69 18.12 -15.30
N LEU A 22 1.25 17.87 -16.48
CA LEU A 22 2.21 16.78 -16.65
C LEU A 22 3.49 17.13 -15.90
N GLU A 23 3.88 16.29 -14.94
CA GLU A 23 5.08 16.47 -14.13
C GLU A 23 6.26 15.68 -14.70
N HIS A 24 6.04 14.42 -15.08
CA HIS A 24 7.08 13.56 -15.63
C HIS A 24 6.49 12.50 -16.59
N SER A 25 7.32 12.01 -17.50
CA SER A 25 6.99 10.89 -18.40
C SER A 25 8.08 9.84 -18.37
N PHE A 26 7.70 8.60 -18.06
CA PHE A 26 8.59 7.46 -18.20
C PHE A 26 8.57 6.90 -19.62
N PRO A 27 9.63 6.20 -20.06
CA PRO A 27 9.64 5.55 -21.36
C PRO A 27 8.50 4.57 -21.57
N SER A 28 7.94 4.48 -22.76
CA SER A 28 6.84 3.55 -23.09
C SER A 28 7.20 2.06 -22.99
N SER A 29 8.51 1.75 -22.89
CA SER A 29 9.02 0.40 -22.65
C SER A 29 8.97 -0.02 -21.17
N GLU A 30 8.54 0.87 -20.29
CA GLU A 30 8.47 0.65 -18.84
C GLU A 30 7.03 0.71 -18.35
N THR A 31 6.66 -0.23 -17.48
CA THR A 31 5.40 -0.17 -16.72
C THR A 31 5.75 0.29 -15.31
N VAL A 32 5.18 1.41 -14.87
CA VAL A 32 5.60 2.13 -13.66
C VAL A 32 4.53 2.08 -12.59
N PHE A 33 4.95 1.88 -11.36
CA PHE A 33 4.13 1.87 -10.16
C PHE A 33 4.72 2.82 -9.13
N ALA A 34 3.88 3.55 -8.41
CA ALA A 34 4.29 4.33 -7.25
C ALA A 34 4.24 3.46 -5.99
N TYR A 35 5.24 3.59 -5.13
CA TYR A 35 5.29 2.99 -3.81
C TYR A 35 5.37 4.08 -2.76
N THR A 36 4.51 3.99 -1.74
CA THR A 36 4.52 4.90 -0.61
C THR A 36 4.37 4.11 0.69
N ASN A 37 5.30 4.26 1.61
CA ASN A 37 5.25 3.64 2.92
C ASN A 37 6.02 4.46 3.96
N GLY A 38 5.38 4.77 5.09
CA GLY A 38 6.04 5.38 6.25
C GLY A 38 6.76 6.71 6.00
N GLY A 39 6.34 7.48 4.98
CA GLY A 39 6.99 8.71 4.54
C GLY A 39 8.06 8.52 3.46
N GLU A 40 8.34 7.29 3.07
CA GLU A 40 9.15 6.96 1.89
C GLU A 40 8.26 6.93 0.64
N MET A 41 8.71 7.49 -0.45
CA MET A 41 8.07 7.45 -1.75
C MET A 41 9.11 7.21 -2.84
N PHE A 42 8.82 6.27 -3.72
CA PHE A 42 9.63 5.99 -4.91
C PHE A 42 8.78 5.34 -6.01
N TYR A 43 9.31 5.25 -7.20
CA TYR A 43 8.66 4.55 -8.30
C TYR A 43 9.44 3.28 -8.63
N VAL A 44 8.71 2.22 -8.95
CA VAL A 44 9.30 0.98 -9.44
C VAL A 44 8.77 0.73 -10.84
N SER A 45 9.67 0.49 -11.77
CA SER A 45 9.28 0.12 -13.11
C SER A 45 9.74 -1.28 -13.47
N LYS A 46 8.92 -1.97 -14.24
CA LYS A 46 9.26 -3.20 -14.94
C LYS A 46 9.69 -2.85 -16.35
N THR A 47 10.83 -3.35 -16.77
CA THR A 47 11.33 -3.20 -18.12
C THR A 47 11.03 -4.41 -19.01
N SER A 48 11.05 -4.24 -20.32
CA SER A 48 10.82 -5.33 -21.28
C SER A 48 11.90 -6.42 -21.26
N ASP A 49 13.10 -6.10 -20.75
CA ASP A 49 14.23 -7.03 -20.58
C ASP A 49 14.30 -7.67 -19.19
N ASN A 50 13.14 -7.76 -18.50
CA ASN A 50 12.98 -8.43 -17.22
C ASN A 50 13.81 -7.85 -16.07
N LYS A 51 13.96 -6.53 -16.04
CA LYS A 51 14.58 -5.84 -14.91
C LYS A 51 13.56 -5.00 -14.17
N LEU A 52 13.83 -4.73 -12.91
CA LEU A 52 13.17 -3.67 -12.16
C LEU A 52 14.10 -2.47 -12.09
N LYS A 53 13.54 -1.27 -12.22
CA LYS A 53 14.23 -0.01 -11.94
C LYS A 53 13.53 0.69 -10.78
N ILE A 54 14.30 1.18 -9.85
CA ILE A 54 13.81 2.03 -8.76
C ILE A 54 14.19 3.46 -9.09
N TYR A 55 13.21 4.35 -9.05
CA TYR A 55 13.40 5.80 -9.22
C TYR A 55 13.03 6.50 -7.92
N ASN A 56 13.79 7.50 -7.56
CA ASN A 56 13.49 8.38 -6.44
C ASN A 56 12.19 9.17 -6.67
N ALA A 57 11.70 9.84 -5.64
CA ALA A 57 10.50 10.70 -5.73
C ALA A 57 10.67 11.85 -6.76
N ASP A 58 11.89 12.26 -7.06
CA ASP A 58 12.25 13.27 -8.07
C ASP A 58 12.45 12.68 -9.48
N TYR A 59 12.05 11.41 -9.69
CA TYR A 59 12.18 10.64 -10.94
C TYR A 59 13.60 10.29 -11.37
N SER A 60 14.62 10.63 -10.59
CA SER A 60 15.98 10.19 -10.85
C SER A 60 16.14 8.68 -10.66
N LEU A 61 16.86 8.01 -11.56
CA LEU A 61 17.14 6.59 -11.45
C LEU A 61 18.02 6.32 -10.23
N ASN A 62 17.53 5.51 -9.29
CA ASN A 62 18.25 5.10 -8.09
C ASN A 62 18.99 3.78 -8.33
N LYS A 63 18.26 2.74 -8.76
CA LYS A 63 18.79 1.37 -8.81
C LYS A 63 18.18 0.58 -9.95
N ILE A 64 18.97 -0.36 -10.49
CA ILE A 64 18.51 -1.38 -11.43
C ILE A 64 18.68 -2.75 -10.78
N ILE A 65 17.62 -3.53 -10.76
CA ILE A 65 17.59 -4.89 -10.20
C ILE A 65 17.47 -5.87 -11.34
N ASN A 66 18.43 -6.79 -11.46
CA ASN A 66 18.32 -7.93 -12.35
C ASN A 66 17.48 -9.01 -11.65
N VAL A 67 16.31 -9.30 -12.19
CA VAL A 67 15.41 -10.29 -11.60
C VAL A 67 15.89 -11.70 -11.95
N PRO A 68 16.09 -12.60 -10.97
CA PRO A 68 16.66 -13.94 -11.20
C PRO A 68 15.60 -14.94 -11.70
N ILE A 69 14.98 -14.65 -12.85
CA ILE A 69 14.03 -15.54 -13.51
C ILE A 69 14.70 -16.33 -14.63
N PRO A 70 14.22 -17.53 -14.98
CA PRO A 70 14.76 -18.29 -16.10
C PRO A 70 14.64 -17.52 -17.43
N ALA A 71 15.55 -17.77 -18.37
CA ALA A 71 15.70 -16.98 -19.59
C ALA A 71 14.45 -16.98 -20.50
N ASN A 72 13.63 -18.02 -20.46
CA ASN A 72 12.39 -18.15 -21.21
C ASN A 72 11.18 -17.50 -20.53
N TYR A 73 11.31 -17.07 -19.27
CA TYR A 73 10.24 -16.44 -18.53
C TYR A 73 10.16 -14.94 -18.79
N LYS A 74 8.97 -14.39 -18.65
CA LYS A 74 8.70 -12.96 -18.66
C LYS A 74 8.24 -12.51 -17.28
N LEU A 75 8.77 -11.37 -16.84
CA LEU A 75 8.42 -10.75 -15.59
C LEU A 75 6.99 -10.20 -15.64
N LEU A 76 6.18 -10.63 -14.66
CA LEU A 76 4.91 -10.00 -14.30
C LEU A 76 5.11 -9.31 -12.96
N PHE A 77 5.16 -7.99 -12.95
CA PHE A 77 5.27 -7.19 -11.74
C PHE A 77 4.17 -6.14 -11.72
N GLY A 78 3.43 -6.05 -10.65
CA GLY A 78 2.27 -5.17 -10.55
C GLY A 78 1.17 -5.63 -11.50
N GLY A 79 0.80 -6.91 -11.50
CA GLY A 79 -0.34 -7.45 -12.24
C GLY A 79 -1.60 -6.65 -11.95
N TYR A 80 -2.55 -6.67 -12.85
CA TYR A 80 -3.83 -5.97 -12.72
C TYR A 80 -4.52 -6.39 -11.44
N ASP A 81 -4.42 -5.53 -10.44
CA ASP A 81 -5.03 -5.74 -9.17
C ASP A 81 -6.47 -5.23 -9.23
N TYR A 82 -7.38 -6.08 -9.67
CA TYR A 82 -8.81 -5.81 -9.60
C TYR A 82 -9.37 -5.98 -8.17
N ASP A 83 -8.60 -6.59 -7.27
CA ASP A 83 -9.07 -7.03 -5.97
C ASP A 83 -8.49 -6.26 -4.78
N GLY A 84 -7.62 -5.26 -5.01
CA GLY A 84 -6.98 -4.51 -3.93
C GLY A 84 -5.96 -5.33 -3.13
N THR A 85 -5.30 -6.31 -3.76
CA THR A 85 -4.19 -7.04 -3.14
C THR A 85 -3.04 -6.09 -2.80
N PRO A 86 -2.35 -6.29 -1.69
CA PRO A 86 -1.27 -5.40 -1.30
C PRO A 86 -0.18 -5.39 -2.37
N PHE A 87 0.34 -4.20 -2.64
CA PHE A 87 1.42 -3.98 -3.58
C PHE A 87 2.57 -4.96 -3.30
N PRO A 88 3.19 -5.59 -4.31
CA PRO A 88 4.16 -6.66 -4.11
C PRO A 88 5.53 -6.17 -3.60
N ILE A 89 5.57 -5.08 -2.85
CA ILE A 89 6.78 -4.50 -2.27
C ILE A 89 6.62 -4.38 -0.77
N SER A 90 7.61 -4.85 -0.04
CA SER A 90 7.65 -4.79 1.41
C SER A 90 9.05 -4.43 1.94
N LYS A 91 9.13 -4.20 3.23
CA LYS A 91 10.38 -3.98 3.95
C LYS A 91 10.25 -4.55 5.36
N ASN A 92 11.22 -5.33 5.78
CA ASN A 92 11.23 -5.97 7.11
C ASN A 92 10.03 -6.92 7.36
N ILE A 93 9.43 -7.51 6.34
CA ILE A 93 8.33 -8.47 6.47
C ILE A 93 8.85 -9.90 6.34
N PHE A 94 9.60 -10.19 5.30
CA PHE A 94 10.09 -11.52 5.00
C PHE A 94 11.45 -11.81 5.64
N ASN A 95 12.22 -10.77 5.94
CA ASN A 95 13.46 -10.86 6.69
C ASN A 95 13.67 -9.60 7.55
N MET A 96 14.82 -9.47 8.22
CA MET A 96 15.13 -8.35 9.12
C MET A 96 16.32 -7.50 8.65
N ASP A 97 16.62 -7.53 7.34
CA ASP A 97 17.84 -6.88 6.82
C ASP A 97 17.64 -5.41 6.40
N ASN A 98 16.44 -4.87 6.61
CA ASN A 98 16.04 -3.50 6.28
C ASN A 98 16.13 -3.14 4.78
N LYS A 99 16.18 -4.16 3.90
CA LYS A 99 16.09 -4.00 2.45
C LYS A 99 14.67 -4.11 1.96
N TYR A 100 14.41 -3.51 0.79
CA TYR A 100 13.15 -3.77 0.10
C TYR A 100 13.12 -5.19 -0.44
N GLU A 101 11.96 -5.79 -0.32
CA GLU A 101 11.63 -7.13 -0.79
C GLU A 101 10.53 -7.03 -1.83
N PHE A 102 10.64 -7.83 -2.88
CA PHE A 102 9.70 -7.81 -4.01
C PHE A 102 9.14 -9.20 -4.22
N MET A 103 7.80 -9.30 -4.19
CA MET A 103 7.10 -10.50 -4.64
C MET A 103 6.94 -10.41 -6.15
N ILE A 104 7.55 -11.34 -6.87
CA ILE A 104 7.66 -11.34 -8.33
C ILE A 104 6.91 -12.51 -8.89
N GLU A 105 6.01 -12.24 -9.82
CA GLU A 105 5.43 -13.27 -10.68
C GLU A 105 6.19 -13.32 -12.00
N ALA A 106 6.44 -14.52 -12.51
CA ALA A 106 7.01 -14.72 -13.82
C ALA A 106 6.25 -15.82 -14.56
N TYR A 107 6.09 -15.68 -15.86
CA TYR A 107 5.38 -16.63 -16.68
C TYR A 107 6.15 -16.99 -17.94
N TYR A 108 5.89 -18.19 -18.43
CA TYR A 108 6.35 -18.70 -19.70
C TYR A 108 5.23 -19.51 -20.36
N TYR A 109 4.93 -19.25 -21.63
CA TYR A 109 4.01 -20.05 -22.42
C TYR A 109 4.80 -21.06 -23.28
N ASP A 110 4.59 -22.34 -23.02
CA ASP A 110 5.17 -23.41 -23.84
C ASP A 110 4.26 -23.72 -25.03
N ASN A 111 4.69 -23.32 -26.23
CA ASN A 111 3.95 -23.56 -27.45
C ASN A 111 3.87 -25.05 -27.83
N ALA A 112 4.82 -25.88 -27.39
CA ALA A 112 4.85 -27.31 -27.74
C ALA A 112 3.77 -28.09 -26.98
N THR A 113 3.52 -27.72 -25.75
CA THR A 113 2.53 -28.37 -24.86
C THR A 113 1.25 -27.56 -24.72
N SER A 114 1.22 -26.32 -25.23
CA SER A 114 0.12 -25.34 -25.03
C SER A 114 -0.17 -25.08 -23.57
N THR A 115 0.87 -25.01 -22.75
CA THR A 115 0.75 -24.80 -21.31
C THR A 115 1.41 -23.49 -20.85
N ASN A 116 0.82 -22.87 -19.83
CA ASN A 116 1.43 -21.76 -19.12
C ASN A 116 2.22 -22.31 -17.92
N HIS A 117 3.41 -21.80 -17.74
CA HIS A 117 4.25 -22.03 -16.56
C HIS A 117 4.40 -20.73 -15.80
N THR A 118 4.28 -20.78 -14.50
CA THR A 118 4.42 -19.61 -13.63
C THR A 118 5.37 -19.87 -12.49
N LYS A 119 5.97 -18.80 -12.00
CA LYS A 119 6.78 -18.78 -10.79
C LYS A 119 6.36 -17.64 -9.91
N LEU A 120 6.34 -17.87 -8.60
CA LEU A 120 6.22 -16.85 -7.60
C LEU A 120 7.53 -16.79 -6.81
N LEU A 121 8.24 -15.70 -6.92
CA LEU A 121 9.56 -15.49 -6.36
C LEU A 121 9.54 -14.33 -5.37
N LEU A 122 10.25 -14.49 -4.28
CA LEU A 122 10.59 -13.40 -3.38
C LEU A 122 12.06 -13.03 -3.59
N ILE A 123 12.32 -11.80 -3.93
CA ILE A 123 13.69 -11.27 -4.09
C ILE A 123 13.90 -10.04 -3.21
N ASN A 124 15.14 -9.69 -2.92
CA ASN A 124 15.45 -8.39 -2.31
C ASN A 124 15.87 -7.35 -3.36
N GLU A 125 16.08 -6.11 -2.92
CA GLU A 125 16.48 -5.00 -3.79
C GLU A 125 17.87 -5.14 -4.43
N ASP A 126 18.65 -6.13 -4.03
CA ASP A 126 19.93 -6.46 -4.67
C ASP A 126 19.78 -7.54 -5.76
N GLY A 127 18.53 -8.00 -6.00
CA GLY A 127 18.22 -9.06 -6.97
C GLY A 127 18.54 -10.46 -6.45
N GLN A 128 18.78 -10.61 -5.16
CA GLN A 128 19.03 -11.90 -4.56
C GLN A 128 17.69 -12.65 -4.37
N LEU A 129 17.61 -13.89 -4.84
CA LEU A 129 16.47 -14.76 -4.61
C LEU A 129 16.43 -15.18 -3.14
N LEU A 130 15.38 -14.81 -2.43
CA LEU A 130 15.13 -15.20 -1.04
C LEU A 130 14.31 -16.49 -0.98
N LYS A 131 13.32 -16.62 -1.87
CA LYS A 131 12.43 -17.78 -1.91
C LYS A 131 11.86 -17.97 -3.32
N ASP A 132 11.83 -19.21 -3.79
CA ASP A 132 10.99 -19.70 -4.88
C ASP A 132 9.82 -20.48 -4.25
N PHE A 133 8.59 -20.02 -4.45
CA PHE A 133 7.39 -20.68 -3.92
C PHE A 133 6.90 -21.79 -4.84
N HIS A 134 7.33 -21.81 -6.11
CA HIS A 134 6.96 -22.81 -7.12
C HIS A 134 8.22 -23.39 -7.80
N PRO A 135 9.03 -24.16 -7.07
CA PRO A 135 10.29 -24.68 -7.63
C PRO A 135 10.08 -25.66 -8.79
N ASN A 136 8.91 -26.32 -8.86
CA ASN A 136 8.62 -27.38 -9.84
C ASN A 136 7.79 -26.92 -11.03
N ASP A 137 7.78 -25.64 -11.35
CA ASP A 137 7.00 -25.06 -12.45
C ASP A 137 5.54 -25.54 -12.48
N GLY A 138 4.68 -24.85 -11.77
CA GLY A 138 3.24 -25.10 -11.84
C GLY A 138 2.67 -24.78 -13.23
N VAL A 139 1.80 -25.63 -13.76
CA VAL A 139 0.95 -25.27 -14.90
C VAL A 139 -0.18 -24.42 -14.37
N VAL A 140 -0.24 -23.14 -14.73
CA VAL A 140 -1.21 -22.22 -14.13
C VAL A 140 -1.96 -21.43 -15.18
N ASN A 141 -3.27 -21.30 -14.94
CA ASN A 141 -4.11 -20.29 -15.56
C ASN A 141 -4.25 -19.10 -14.62
N TYR A 142 -3.48 -18.03 -14.91
CA TYR A 142 -3.61 -16.67 -14.37
C TYR A 142 -3.80 -16.44 -12.87
N GLY A 143 -2.84 -15.77 -12.26
CA GLY A 143 -2.99 -15.06 -11.02
C GLY A 143 -2.74 -15.91 -9.78
N GLU A 144 -1.46 -16.08 -9.43
CA GLU A 144 -1.11 -16.58 -8.12
C GLU A 144 -1.60 -15.59 -7.07
N LYS A 145 -2.32 -16.11 -6.08
CA LYS A 145 -2.78 -15.28 -4.98
C LYS A 145 -1.91 -15.53 -3.77
N TYR A 146 -1.44 -14.45 -3.20
CA TYR A 146 -0.78 -14.51 -1.91
C TYR A 146 -1.36 -13.43 -1.00
N MET A 147 -1.33 -13.68 0.28
CA MET A 147 -1.82 -12.76 1.30
C MET A 147 -0.94 -12.83 2.55
N ILE A 148 -0.54 -11.68 3.03
CA ILE A 148 0.13 -11.56 4.32
C ILE A 148 -0.89 -11.17 5.37
N PHE A 149 -0.89 -11.82 6.52
CA PHE A 149 -1.75 -11.51 7.64
C PHE A 149 -1.04 -11.71 8.98
N HIS A 150 -1.56 -11.04 10.00
CA HIS A 150 -1.09 -11.19 11.36
C HIS A 150 -2.00 -12.16 12.13
N ASP A 151 -1.42 -13.24 12.62
CA ASP A 151 -2.09 -14.17 13.53
C ASP A 151 -1.95 -13.65 14.97
N ALA A 152 -3.02 -13.01 15.46
CA ALA A 152 -3.04 -12.40 16.79
C ALA A 152 -3.00 -13.44 17.93
N ILE A 153 -3.33 -14.71 17.67
CA ILE A 153 -3.33 -15.76 18.71
C ILE A 153 -1.90 -16.13 19.08
N VAL A 154 -1.05 -16.31 18.07
CA VAL A 154 0.35 -16.68 18.28
C VAL A 154 1.31 -15.50 18.13
N ASN A 155 0.78 -14.31 17.86
CA ASN A 155 1.51 -13.06 17.64
C ASN A 155 2.62 -13.22 16.59
N LYS A 156 2.24 -13.73 15.42
CA LYS A 156 3.14 -14.01 14.30
C LYS A 156 2.53 -13.58 12.98
N ASN A 157 3.40 -13.12 12.09
CA ASN A 157 3.00 -12.86 10.72
C ASN A 157 3.06 -14.14 9.90
N LYS A 158 2.10 -14.30 9.02
CA LYS A 158 1.98 -15.45 8.14
C LYS A 158 1.72 -14.99 6.71
N LEU A 159 2.22 -15.78 5.77
CA LEU A 159 1.95 -15.65 4.34
C LEU A 159 1.15 -16.86 3.90
N ILE A 160 0.01 -16.63 3.24
CA ILE A 160 -0.70 -17.66 2.49
C ILE A 160 -0.29 -17.53 1.03
N VAL A 161 0.04 -18.64 0.40
CA VAL A 161 0.27 -18.75 -1.04
C VAL A 161 -0.65 -19.81 -1.61
N SER A 162 -1.39 -19.47 -2.67
CA SER A 162 -2.19 -20.45 -3.40
C SER A 162 -1.32 -21.17 -4.43
N ASN A 163 -1.35 -22.49 -4.40
CA ASN A 163 -0.63 -23.36 -5.33
C ASN A 163 -1.62 -24.06 -6.26
N TRP A 164 -1.38 -23.98 -7.56
CA TRP A 164 -2.15 -24.66 -8.59
C TRP A 164 -1.34 -25.88 -9.05
N LEU A 165 -1.68 -27.06 -8.61
CA LEU A 165 -0.87 -28.25 -8.85
C LEU A 165 -1.20 -28.99 -10.15
N ASN A 166 -2.43 -28.86 -10.70
CA ASN A 166 -2.91 -29.66 -11.82
C ASN A 166 -3.63 -28.87 -12.94
N GLY A 167 -3.34 -27.60 -13.06
CA GLY A 167 -3.72 -26.82 -14.27
C GLY A 167 -5.15 -26.30 -14.34
N ASN A 168 -6.10 -26.80 -13.58
CA ASN A 168 -7.51 -26.43 -13.68
C ASN A 168 -8.22 -26.08 -12.37
N SER A 169 -7.59 -26.30 -11.23
CA SER A 169 -8.15 -25.96 -9.91
C SER A 169 -7.04 -25.55 -8.94
N MET A 170 -7.41 -24.71 -8.03
CA MET A 170 -6.56 -24.33 -6.89
C MET A 170 -6.57 -25.51 -5.92
N ASP A 171 -5.50 -26.29 -5.90
CA ASP A 171 -5.48 -27.55 -5.17
C ASP A 171 -4.94 -27.42 -3.75
N GLN A 172 -4.18 -26.34 -3.46
CA GLN A 172 -3.50 -26.22 -2.17
C GLN A 172 -3.27 -24.74 -1.79
N PHE A 173 -3.36 -24.48 -0.49
CA PHE A 173 -2.92 -23.23 0.11
C PHE A 173 -1.81 -23.55 1.12
N ASP A 174 -0.63 -23.00 0.89
CA ASP A 174 0.49 -23.12 1.80
C ASP A 174 0.56 -21.93 2.75
N ILE A 175 0.77 -22.19 4.02
CA ILE A 175 0.92 -21.17 5.05
C ILE A 175 2.37 -21.14 5.53
N TYR A 176 3.04 -20.03 5.30
CA TYR A 176 4.40 -19.79 5.75
C TYR A 176 4.42 -18.92 6.99
N LEU A 177 5.20 -19.30 7.98
CA LEU A 177 5.50 -18.45 9.13
C LEU A 177 6.58 -17.44 8.72
N LEU A 178 6.31 -16.15 8.94
CA LEU A 178 7.28 -15.10 8.66
C LEU A 178 8.18 -14.85 9.89
N PRO A 179 9.45 -14.48 9.69
CA PRO A 179 10.41 -14.32 10.77
C PRO A 179 10.09 -13.13 11.69
N THR A 180 9.38 -12.13 11.18
CA THR A 180 9.03 -10.94 11.95
C THR A 180 7.74 -11.16 12.75
N SER A 181 7.78 -10.91 14.06
CA SER A 181 6.57 -10.89 14.89
C SER A 181 5.82 -9.56 14.84
N ALA A 182 6.47 -8.55 14.35
CA ALA A 182 5.93 -7.22 14.19
C ALA A 182 5.79 -6.89 12.69
N LEU A 183 4.75 -7.42 12.03
CA LEU A 183 3.98 -6.46 11.29
C LEU A 183 3.48 -5.51 12.38
N THR A 184 4.22 -4.45 12.65
CA THR A 184 3.58 -3.32 13.25
C THR A 184 2.36 -3.10 12.38
N LEU A 185 1.18 -3.02 12.97
CA LEU A 185 -0.07 -2.66 12.30
C LEU A 185 0.07 -1.44 11.36
N LYS A 186 1.19 -0.76 11.37
CA LYS A 186 1.67 0.27 10.45
C LYS A 186 1.79 -0.17 9.00
N GLU A 187 2.19 -1.38 8.69
CA GLU A 187 2.46 -1.79 7.31
C GLU A 187 1.27 -2.47 6.63
N ILE A 188 0.38 -3.09 7.40
CA ILE A 188 -0.91 -3.57 6.88
C ILE A 188 -1.94 -2.44 6.80
N GLN A 189 -1.78 -1.36 7.58
CA GLN A 189 -2.58 -0.14 7.47
C GLN A 189 -2.07 0.80 6.36
N THR A 190 -1.59 0.27 5.25
CA THR A 190 -1.11 1.04 4.09
C THR A 190 -2.20 1.86 3.37
N ASN A 191 -3.30 2.09 4.01
CA ASN A 191 -4.26 3.10 3.57
C ASN A 191 -4.64 4.06 4.68
N GLY A 192 -3.71 4.51 5.51
CA GLY A 192 -3.90 5.68 6.38
C GLY A 192 -5.26 5.79 7.10
N LYS A 193 -5.94 4.66 7.34
CA LYS A 193 -7.28 4.65 7.91
C LYS A 193 -7.18 4.45 9.42
N LEU A 194 -7.52 5.51 10.15
CA LEU A 194 -7.67 5.41 11.59
C LEU A 194 -8.76 4.39 11.94
N THR A 195 -8.44 3.50 12.89
CA THR A 195 -9.39 2.53 13.43
C THR A 195 -9.84 2.96 14.80
N ALA A 196 -11.16 3.02 15.01
CA ALA A 196 -11.76 3.32 16.32
C ALA A 196 -12.96 2.44 16.60
N PHE A 197 -13.20 2.17 17.88
CA PHE A 197 -14.33 1.36 18.34
C PHE A 197 -14.78 1.73 19.76
N PRO A 198 -16.04 1.49 20.13
CA PRO A 198 -17.15 1.10 19.25
C PRO A 198 -17.61 2.28 18.39
N ILE A 199 -18.13 2.00 17.19
CA ILE A 199 -18.84 2.97 16.37
C ILE A 199 -20.21 2.37 16.03
N PRO A 200 -21.32 3.01 16.40
CA PRO A 200 -21.44 4.25 17.18
C PRO A 200 -20.98 4.10 18.66
N THR A 201 -20.58 5.22 19.25
CA THR A 201 -20.16 5.29 20.65
C THR A 201 -21.10 6.20 21.46
N LYS A 202 -21.18 5.97 22.78
CA LYS A 202 -22.00 6.81 23.69
C LYS A 202 -21.15 7.61 24.68
N SER A 203 -20.09 7.01 25.17
CA SER A 203 -19.26 7.63 26.23
C SER A 203 -17.78 7.56 25.93
N THR A 204 -17.32 6.46 25.36
CA THR A 204 -15.89 6.24 25.18
C THR A 204 -15.59 5.73 23.78
N LEU A 205 -14.71 6.43 23.08
CA LEU A 205 -14.14 5.99 21.81
C LEU A 205 -12.71 5.53 22.05
N LYS A 206 -12.38 4.33 21.63
CA LYS A 206 -11.03 3.79 21.65
C LYS A 206 -10.47 3.89 20.23
N ILE A 207 -9.35 4.59 20.07
CA ILE A 207 -8.67 4.75 18.79
C ILE A 207 -7.37 3.96 18.86
N GLN A 208 -7.11 3.12 17.89
CA GLN A 208 -5.82 2.47 17.78
C GLN A 208 -4.77 3.52 17.44
N ASN A 209 -3.67 3.55 18.20
CA ASN A 209 -2.59 4.50 17.96
C ASN A 209 -1.96 4.20 16.58
N PRO A 210 -2.04 5.13 15.63
CA PRO A 210 -1.44 4.92 14.30
C PRO A 210 0.09 4.99 14.33
N ASN A 211 0.69 5.34 15.50
CA ASN A 211 2.15 5.47 15.66
C ASN A 211 2.83 6.35 14.60
N ASN A 212 2.14 7.38 14.13
CA ASN A 212 2.58 8.30 13.08
C ASN A 212 3.34 9.51 13.61
N ASN A 213 4.03 9.37 14.74
CA ASN A 213 4.73 10.43 15.47
C ASN A 213 3.84 11.53 16.07
N SER A 214 2.53 11.50 15.90
CA SER A 214 1.61 12.38 16.61
C SER A 214 1.46 11.94 18.06
N ASN A 215 1.18 12.89 18.92
CA ASN A 215 0.83 12.68 20.33
C ASN A 215 -0.47 13.39 20.72
N ILE A 216 -1.25 13.80 19.69
CA ILE A 216 -2.49 14.54 19.89
C ILE A 216 -3.60 13.95 19.01
N VAL A 217 -4.80 13.84 19.59
CA VAL A 217 -6.06 13.59 18.87
C VAL A 217 -6.89 14.85 18.91
N GLU A 218 -7.41 15.25 17.78
CA GLU A 218 -8.34 16.35 17.61
C GLU A 218 -9.68 15.82 17.10
N VAL A 219 -10.79 16.31 17.65
CA VAL A 219 -12.15 15.95 17.22
C VAL A 219 -12.88 17.20 16.74
N PHE A 220 -13.51 17.08 15.59
CA PHE A 220 -14.22 18.13 14.90
C PHE A 220 -15.68 17.76 14.69
N ASP A 221 -16.58 18.71 14.77
CA ASP A 221 -17.96 18.54 14.32
C ASP A 221 -18.09 18.62 12.78
N THR A 222 -19.30 18.46 12.28
CA THR A 222 -19.59 18.52 10.83
C THR A 222 -19.37 19.90 10.20
N THR A 223 -19.22 20.95 11.01
CA THR A 223 -18.88 22.31 10.54
C THR A 223 -17.37 22.54 10.48
N GLY A 224 -16.56 21.58 10.91
CA GLY A 224 -15.11 21.71 11.01
C GLY A 224 -14.64 22.42 12.30
N LYS A 225 -15.54 22.65 13.27
CA LYS A 225 -15.17 23.23 14.55
C LYS A 225 -14.53 22.19 15.42
N LEU A 226 -13.37 22.53 16.00
CA LEU A 226 -12.70 21.70 17.02
C LEU A 226 -13.54 21.64 18.30
N VAL A 227 -13.94 20.43 18.71
CA VAL A 227 -14.82 20.21 19.87
C VAL A 227 -14.15 19.45 21.00
N LEU A 228 -13.07 18.71 20.72
CA LEU A 228 -12.30 17.98 21.73
C LEU A 228 -10.86 17.78 21.28
N THR A 229 -9.94 17.86 22.22
CA THR A 229 -8.52 17.57 22.01
C THR A 229 -8.02 16.70 23.14
N LYS A 230 -7.18 15.72 22.84
CA LYS A 230 -6.52 14.88 23.82
C LYS A 230 -5.07 14.63 23.44
N ASN A 231 -4.16 14.86 24.40
CA ASN A 231 -2.79 14.38 24.33
C ASN A 231 -2.72 12.92 24.76
N PHE A 232 -1.85 12.14 24.14
CA PHE A 232 -1.60 10.76 24.49
C PHE A 232 -0.10 10.45 24.43
N SER A 233 0.32 9.38 25.08
CA SER A 233 1.70 8.90 25.01
C SER A 233 1.93 8.13 23.70
N LYS A 234 3.07 8.36 23.06
CA LYS A 234 3.45 7.62 21.83
C LYS A 234 3.56 6.11 22.05
N ASN A 235 3.72 5.69 23.29
CA ASN A 235 3.84 4.28 23.68
C ASN A 235 2.50 3.64 24.04
N GLU A 236 1.39 4.38 24.00
CA GLU A 236 0.05 3.82 24.19
C GLU A 236 -0.42 3.12 22.94
N ASP A 237 -0.86 1.86 23.04
CA ASP A 237 -1.43 1.11 21.90
C ASP A 237 -2.84 1.59 21.57
N LEU A 238 -3.58 2.03 22.59
CA LEU A 238 -4.96 2.49 22.49
C LEU A 238 -5.13 3.87 23.11
N ILE A 239 -5.62 4.81 22.31
CA ILE A 239 -5.97 6.16 22.75
C ILE A 239 -7.45 6.14 23.15
N ILE A 240 -7.74 6.46 24.41
CA ILE A 240 -9.11 6.43 24.95
C ILE A 240 -9.65 7.85 25.02
N LEU A 241 -10.68 8.17 24.23
CA LEU A 241 -11.38 9.46 24.28
C LEU A 241 -12.67 9.34 25.09
N ASN A 242 -12.89 10.26 26.02
CA ASN A 242 -14.21 10.46 26.61
C ASN A 242 -15.00 11.41 25.69
N VAL A 243 -16.10 10.90 25.14
CA VAL A 243 -16.98 11.63 24.23
C VAL A 243 -18.40 11.80 24.78
N GLU A 244 -18.61 11.50 26.08
CA GLU A 244 -19.91 11.54 26.75
C GLU A 244 -20.57 12.92 26.68
N ASN A 245 -19.78 13.97 26.71
CA ASN A 245 -20.25 15.36 26.66
C ASN A 245 -20.52 15.88 25.24
N LEU A 246 -20.24 15.10 24.21
CA LEU A 246 -20.57 15.48 22.85
C LEU A 246 -22.05 15.23 22.57
N MET A 247 -22.68 16.15 21.87
CA MET A 247 -24.05 15.95 21.38
C MET A 247 -24.13 14.77 20.41
N LYS A 248 -25.27 14.12 20.31
CA LYS A 248 -25.48 13.08 19.30
C LYS A 248 -25.27 13.66 17.90
N GLY A 249 -24.40 13.05 17.13
CA GLY A 249 -24.05 13.52 15.81
C GLY A 249 -22.91 12.75 15.16
N LEU A 250 -22.54 13.17 13.98
CA LEU A 250 -21.34 12.70 13.28
C LEU A 250 -20.17 13.61 13.64
N TYR A 251 -19.06 13.01 13.95
CA TYR A 251 -17.82 13.68 14.26
C TYR A 251 -16.66 13.13 13.44
N PHE A 252 -15.67 13.97 13.18
CA PHE A 252 -14.41 13.60 12.58
C PHE A 252 -13.31 13.67 13.64
N TYR A 253 -12.41 12.71 13.63
CA TYR A 253 -11.22 12.78 14.48
C TYR A 253 -9.96 12.68 13.64
N LYS A 254 -8.91 13.34 14.12
CA LYS A 254 -7.62 13.46 13.44
C LYS A 254 -6.50 13.07 14.40
N VAL A 255 -5.51 12.30 13.89
CA VAL A 255 -4.28 11.96 14.58
C VAL A 255 -3.12 12.17 13.59
N GLY A 256 -2.40 13.27 13.76
CA GLY A 256 -1.43 13.71 12.75
C GLY A 256 -2.12 14.05 11.42
N GLU A 257 -1.67 13.47 10.33
CA GLU A 257 -2.27 13.67 8.99
C GLU A 257 -3.47 12.74 8.73
N LEU A 258 -3.70 11.75 9.58
CA LEU A 258 -4.77 10.78 9.40
C LEU A 258 -6.09 11.30 9.97
N SER A 259 -7.20 11.03 9.28
CA SER A 259 -8.54 11.38 9.74
C SER A 259 -9.54 10.27 9.47
N ALA A 260 -10.55 10.17 10.36
CA ALA A 260 -11.70 9.27 10.20
C ALA A 260 -12.93 9.84 10.88
N LYS A 261 -14.08 9.13 10.80
CA LYS A 261 -15.35 9.55 11.38
C LYS A 261 -15.87 8.53 12.40
N PHE A 262 -16.68 8.98 13.34
CA PHE A 262 -17.41 8.15 14.29
C PHE A 262 -18.78 8.73 14.60
#